data_712572a8e44fb74d91cfb24e7441ab24
#
_entry.id   712572a8e44fb74d91cfb24e7441ab24
#
_cell.length_a   1.000
_cell.length_b   1.000
_cell.length_c   1.000
_cell.angle_alpha   90.00
_cell.angle_beta   90.00
_cell.angle_gamma   90.00
#
_symmetry.space_group_name_H-M   'P 1'
#
loop_
_entity.id
_entity.type
_entity.pdbx_description
1 polymer ?
#
loop_
_entity_poly.entity_id
_entity_poly.type
_entity_poly.pdbx_seq_one_letter_code
_entity_poly.pdbx_strand_id
1 'polypeptide(L)'
;MPKVLPNITYETDNGSGTIDSPDSMYTLPFEKNEEYFSSLESRTRFLKGCEKLVRKDKRYKKYINYLKRNVKLNRCQVLSSLTDEMCTIEMHHGPIFTLYDICWIVLEYYLDHHLKITTFAIADTVLKEHMKNHIQVVMLSTTMHQEVHDREIFINVKQA
;
A
#
# COMPACT_ATOMS: atom_id res chain seq x y z
N MET A 1 3.10 -21.06 -28.66
CA MET A 1 2.01 -20.17 -29.09
C MET A 1 1.24 -19.70 -27.87
N PRO A 2 1.08 -18.40 -27.69
CA PRO A 2 0.19 -17.93 -26.64
C PRO A 2 -1.22 -18.50 -26.93
N LYS A 3 -1.86 -19.07 -25.90
CA LYS A 3 -3.25 -19.50 -26.02
C LYS A 3 -4.08 -18.26 -26.35
N VAL A 4 -4.80 -18.30 -27.45
CA VAL A 4 -5.81 -17.28 -27.75
C VAL A 4 -6.85 -17.38 -26.65
N LEU A 5 -6.96 -16.37 -25.83
CA LEU A 5 -8.01 -16.30 -24.83
C LEU A 5 -9.36 -16.12 -25.53
N PRO A 6 -10.42 -16.77 -25.04
CA PRO A 6 -11.77 -16.52 -25.57
C PRO A 6 -12.12 -15.04 -25.33
N ASN A 7 -13.09 -14.53 -26.10
CA ASN A 7 -13.59 -13.18 -25.91
C ASN A 7 -14.02 -12.97 -24.45
N ILE A 8 -13.39 -12.03 -23.78
CA ILE A 8 -13.69 -11.70 -22.38
C ILE A 8 -14.25 -10.29 -22.34
N THR A 9 -15.52 -10.18 -21.96
CA THR A 9 -16.12 -8.89 -21.66
C THR A 9 -15.74 -8.46 -20.26
N TYR A 10 -15.34 -7.21 -20.09
CA TYR A 10 -14.95 -6.64 -18.81
C TYR A 10 -15.62 -5.30 -18.58
N GLU A 11 -15.77 -4.95 -17.32
CA GLU A 11 -16.23 -3.64 -16.90
C GLU A 11 -15.20 -3.05 -15.94
N THR A 12 -14.92 -1.77 -16.11
CA THR A 12 -14.02 -1.00 -15.28
C THR A 12 -14.61 0.37 -15.02
N ASP A 13 -14.00 1.14 -14.13
CA ASP A 13 -14.37 2.55 -13.90
C ASP A 13 -14.22 3.41 -15.17
N ASN A 14 -13.44 2.96 -16.15
CA ASN A 14 -13.21 3.65 -17.42
C ASN A 14 -14.12 3.14 -18.56
N GLY A 15 -15.05 2.26 -18.25
CA GLY A 15 -15.98 1.69 -19.23
C GLY A 15 -15.90 0.18 -19.32
N SER A 16 -16.59 -0.38 -20.32
CA SER A 16 -16.60 -1.80 -20.63
C SER A 16 -15.95 -2.07 -21.97
N GLY A 17 -15.51 -3.29 -22.16
CA GLY A 17 -14.90 -3.71 -23.41
C GLY A 17 -14.86 -5.24 -23.55
N THR A 18 -14.32 -5.68 -24.68
CA THR A 18 -14.16 -7.11 -24.97
C THR A 18 -12.72 -7.36 -25.42
N ILE A 19 -12.09 -8.35 -24.80
CA ILE A 19 -10.78 -8.82 -25.24
C ILE A 19 -11.01 -9.86 -26.33
N ASP A 20 -10.88 -9.49 -27.58
CA ASP A 20 -11.20 -10.31 -28.75
C ASP A 20 -10.06 -10.42 -29.76
N SER A 21 -8.96 -9.71 -29.53
CA SER A 21 -7.83 -9.71 -30.44
C SER A 21 -6.50 -9.79 -29.68
N PRO A 22 -5.40 -10.20 -30.38
CA PRO A 22 -4.07 -10.20 -29.79
C PRO A 22 -3.65 -8.85 -29.23
N ASP A 23 -4.01 -7.75 -29.90
CA ASP A 23 -3.68 -6.40 -29.45
C ASP A 23 -4.42 -6.04 -28.16
N SER A 24 -5.67 -6.45 -28.04
CA SER A 24 -6.48 -6.27 -26.83
C SER A 24 -5.94 -7.07 -25.64
N MET A 25 -5.22 -8.16 -25.88
CA MET A 25 -4.64 -8.98 -24.82
C MET A 25 -3.56 -8.24 -24.02
N TYR A 26 -2.95 -7.22 -24.59
CA TYR A 26 -1.91 -6.43 -23.93
C TYR A 26 -2.47 -5.23 -23.18
N THR A 27 -3.75 -4.94 -23.34
CA THR A 27 -4.44 -3.88 -22.62
C THR A 27 -5.10 -4.45 -21.38
N LEU A 28 -4.60 -4.09 -20.21
CA LEU A 28 -5.20 -4.52 -18.96
C LEU A 28 -6.49 -3.74 -18.70
N PRO A 29 -7.64 -4.41 -18.49
CA PRO A 29 -8.92 -3.74 -18.32
C PRO A 29 -8.99 -2.81 -17.12
N PHE A 30 -8.14 -3.03 -16.13
CA PHE A 30 -8.05 -2.22 -14.91
C PHE A 30 -6.85 -1.26 -14.91
N GLU A 31 -6.14 -1.14 -16.04
CA GLU A 31 -5.11 -0.11 -16.21
C GLU A 31 -5.76 1.27 -16.26
N LYS A 32 -5.20 2.20 -15.51
CA LYS A 32 -5.68 3.59 -15.46
C LYS A 32 -4.74 4.51 -16.23
N ASN A 33 -5.30 5.45 -16.97
CA ASN A 33 -4.56 6.48 -17.70
C ASN A 33 -4.45 7.77 -16.87
N GLU A 34 -3.64 8.72 -17.36
CA GLU A 34 -3.43 10.01 -16.68
C GLU A 34 -4.74 10.78 -16.48
N GLU A 35 -5.66 10.71 -17.45
CA GLU A 35 -6.95 11.40 -17.40
C GLU A 35 -7.79 10.94 -16.20
N TYR A 36 -7.75 9.66 -15.88
CA TYR A 36 -8.45 9.11 -14.70
C TYR A 36 -8.00 9.80 -13.41
N PHE A 37 -6.72 10.16 -13.30
CA PHE A 37 -6.15 10.80 -12.11
C PHE A 37 -6.28 12.32 -12.09
N SER A 38 -6.89 12.93 -13.07
CA SER A 38 -7.17 14.36 -13.09
C SER A 38 -8.21 14.78 -12.03
N SER A 39 -9.10 13.85 -11.66
CA SER A 39 -10.09 14.04 -10.60
C SER A 39 -9.52 13.61 -9.24
N LEU A 40 -9.65 14.47 -8.24
CA LEU A 40 -9.25 14.14 -6.87
C LEU A 40 -10.06 12.96 -6.30
N GLU A 41 -11.34 12.87 -6.64
CA GLU A 41 -12.22 11.77 -6.21
C GLU A 41 -11.73 10.42 -6.76
N SER A 42 -11.44 10.34 -8.06
CA SER A 42 -10.92 9.12 -8.70
C SER A 42 -9.57 8.73 -8.11
N ARG A 43 -8.69 9.70 -7.91
CA ARG A 43 -7.38 9.50 -7.31
C ARG A 43 -7.50 8.96 -5.89
N THR A 44 -8.34 9.54 -5.06
CA THR A 44 -8.58 9.09 -3.68
C THR A 44 -9.12 7.67 -3.64
N ARG A 45 -10.10 7.35 -4.48
CA ARG A 45 -10.67 6.00 -4.58
C ARG A 45 -9.60 4.97 -4.98
N PHE A 46 -8.81 5.29 -5.96
CA PHE A 46 -7.71 4.44 -6.43
C PHE A 46 -6.68 4.18 -5.31
N LEU A 47 -6.24 5.22 -4.63
CA LEU A 47 -5.24 5.13 -3.57
C LEU A 47 -5.74 4.35 -2.35
N LYS A 48 -7.01 4.51 -1.98
CA LYS A 48 -7.64 3.67 -0.94
C LYS A 48 -7.69 2.19 -1.33
N GLY A 49 -7.90 1.91 -2.61
CA GLY A 49 -7.80 0.56 -3.17
C GLY A 49 -6.38 -0.01 -3.05
N CYS A 50 -5.37 0.79 -3.33
CA CYS A 50 -3.96 0.40 -3.17
C CYS A 50 -3.62 0.08 -1.70
N GLU A 51 -4.01 0.94 -0.76
CA GLU A 51 -3.83 0.67 0.68
C GLU A 51 -4.44 -0.66 1.10
N LYS A 52 -5.66 -0.92 0.64
CA LYS A 52 -6.39 -2.14 0.96
C LYS A 52 -5.66 -3.39 0.45
N LEU A 53 -5.12 -3.33 -0.77
CA LEU A 53 -4.33 -4.41 -1.34
C LEU A 53 -3.04 -4.63 -0.57
N VAL A 54 -2.32 -3.57 -0.20
CA VAL A 54 -1.11 -3.66 0.61
C VAL A 54 -1.40 -4.36 1.93
N ARG A 55 -2.42 -3.92 2.66
CA ARG A 55 -2.77 -4.48 3.97
C ARG A 55 -3.21 -5.95 3.91
N LYS A 56 -3.81 -6.38 2.81
CA LYS A 56 -4.27 -7.76 2.60
C LYS A 56 -3.19 -8.70 2.05
N ASP A 57 -2.12 -8.18 1.49
CA ASP A 57 -1.07 -8.99 0.90
C ASP A 57 -0.31 -9.78 1.97
N LYS A 58 0.01 -11.03 1.67
CA LYS A 58 0.77 -11.90 2.58
C LYS A 58 2.16 -11.32 2.91
N ARG A 59 2.76 -10.58 1.98
CA ARG A 59 4.07 -9.94 2.17
C ARG A 59 4.03 -8.89 3.26
N TYR A 60 2.91 -8.19 3.41
CA TYR A 60 2.72 -7.19 4.47
C TYR A 60 2.79 -7.84 5.86
N LYS A 61 2.07 -8.94 6.05
CA LYS A 61 2.11 -9.72 7.31
C LYS A 61 3.49 -10.32 7.57
N LYS A 62 4.13 -10.83 6.53
CA LYS A 62 5.50 -11.36 6.65
C LYS A 62 6.49 -10.28 7.05
N TYR A 63 6.36 -9.09 6.52
CA TYR A 63 7.19 -7.95 6.88
C TYR A 63 7.00 -7.55 8.36
N ILE A 64 5.75 -7.46 8.82
CA ILE A 64 5.44 -7.18 10.23
C ILE A 64 6.07 -8.25 11.15
N ASN A 65 5.93 -9.52 10.80
CA ASN A 65 6.53 -10.61 11.57
C ASN A 65 8.06 -10.55 11.56
N TYR A 66 8.64 -10.20 10.43
CA TYR A 66 10.09 -9.96 10.33
C TYR A 66 10.54 -8.87 11.29
N LEU A 67 9.85 -7.74 11.33
CA LEU A 67 10.18 -6.65 12.26
C LEU A 67 10.11 -7.11 13.71
N LYS A 68 9.06 -7.86 14.07
CA LYS A 68 8.88 -8.35 15.45
C LYS A 68 9.90 -9.41 15.84
N ARG A 69 10.15 -10.40 15.00
CA ARG A 69 10.93 -11.60 15.34
C ARG A 69 12.40 -11.51 15.01
N ASN A 70 12.75 -10.95 13.86
CA ASN A 70 14.14 -10.84 13.41
C ASN A 70 14.79 -9.54 13.84
N VAL A 71 14.10 -8.40 13.68
CA VAL A 71 14.60 -7.09 14.09
C VAL A 71 14.36 -6.82 15.58
N LYS A 72 13.53 -7.65 16.23
CA LYS A 72 13.20 -7.52 17.66
C LYS A 72 12.40 -6.26 18.04
N LEU A 73 11.60 -5.77 17.09
CA LEU A 73 10.66 -4.68 17.34
C LEU A 73 9.31 -5.21 17.84
N ASN A 74 9.34 -6.07 18.83
CA ASN A 74 8.15 -6.73 19.40
C ASN A 74 7.60 -5.99 20.63
N ARG A 75 7.90 -4.71 20.74
CA ARG A 75 7.44 -3.86 21.85
C ARG A 75 7.00 -2.50 21.34
N CYS A 76 6.20 -1.81 22.14
CA CYS A 76 5.83 -0.44 21.85
C CYS A 76 7.07 0.48 21.92
N GLN A 77 7.35 1.20 20.84
CA GLN A 77 8.52 2.09 20.79
C GLN A 77 8.34 3.38 21.62
N VAL A 78 7.12 3.70 22.02
CA VAL A 78 6.82 4.81 22.93
C VAL A 78 6.85 4.35 24.37
N LEU A 79 6.19 3.23 24.68
CA LEU A 79 6.16 2.61 26.01
C LEU A 79 6.94 1.29 25.95
N SER A 80 8.25 1.37 26.04
CA SER A 80 9.16 0.24 25.79
C SER A 80 8.98 -0.96 26.72
N SER A 81 8.31 -0.78 27.84
CA SER A 81 7.95 -1.86 28.76
C SER A 81 6.83 -2.76 28.23
N LEU A 82 6.02 -2.31 27.27
CA LEU A 82 4.93 -3.06 26.68
C LEU A 82 5.43 -3.93 25.52
N THR A 83 5.40 -5.24 25.71
CA THR A 83 5.80 -6.23 24.70
C THR A 83 4.60 -6.92 24.07
N ASP A 84 4.81 -7.67 22.99
CA ASP A 84 3.77 -8.43 22.32
C ASP A 84 3.24 -9.62 23.13
N GLU A 85 3.91 -9.98 24.22
CA GLU A 85 3.41 -10.94 25.20
C GLU A 85 2.34 -10.35 26.13
N MET A 86 2.38 -9.02 26.32
CA MET A 86 1.51 -8.29 27.24
C MET A 86 0.31 -7.65 26.54
N CYS A 87 0.48 -7.25 25.29
CA CYS A 87 -0.54 -6.56 24.51
C CYS A 87 -0.30 -6.74 23.01
N THR A 88 -1.27 -6.35 22.19
CA THR A 88 -1.09 -6.35 20.74
C THR A 88 -0.18 -5.19 20.34
N ILE A 89 0.84 -5.51 19.56
CA ILE A 89 1.77 -4.53 18.96
C ILE A 89 1.45 -4.40 17.47
N GLU A 90 1.19 -3.18 17.03
CA GLU A 90 0.80 -2.85 15.68
C GLU A 90 1.85 -1.99 14.97
N MET A 91 2.00 -2.18 13.66
CA MET A 91 2.86 -1.35 12.84
C MET A 91 2.11 -0.09 12.40
N HIS A 92 2.67 1.06 12.72
CA HIS A 92 2.16 2.36 12.33
C HIS A 92 3.08 3.01 11.29
N HIS A 93 2.49 3.51 10.21
CA HIS A 93 3.23 4.31 9.22
C HIS A 93 3.34 5.74 9.72
N GLY A 94 4.55 6.22 9.84
CA GLY A 94 4.82 7.54 10.37
C GLY A 94 6.22 7.63 10.98
N PRO A 95 6.55 8.81 11.53
CA PRO A 95 5.70 9.97 11.81
C PRO A 95 5.44 10.90 10.62
N ILE A 96 6.19 10.78 9.52
CA ILE A 96 6.11 11.76 8.41
C ILE A 96 4.97 11.40 7.44
N PHE A 97 4.96 10.15 6.96
CA PHE A 97 4.03 9.71 5.91
C PHE A 97 3.13 8.58 6.39
N THR A 98 1.85 8.67 6.07
CA THR A 98 0.89 7.56 6.22
C THR A 98 1.07 6.57 5.07
N LEU A 99 0.46 5.39 5.18
CA LEU A 99 0.45 4.44 4.06
C LEU A 99 -0.24 5.02 2.81
N TYR A 100 -1.27 5.83 3.00
CA TYR A 100 -1.93 6.57 1.92
C TYR A 100 -0.95 7.50 1.20
N ASP A 101 -0.17 8.28 1.95
CA ASP A 101 0.84 9.18 1.38
C ASP A 101 1.90 8.42 0.59
N ILE A 102 2.31 7.26 1.08
CA ILE A 102 3.29 6.40 0.40
C ILE A 102 2.72 5.89 -0.92
N CYS A 103 1.47 5.45 -0.93
CA CYS A 103 0.79 5.05 -2.17
C CYS A 103 0.69 6.23 -3.14
N TRP A 104 0.41 7.42 -2.65
CA TRP A 104 0.37 8.64 -3.49
C TRP A 104 1.73 8.94 -4.11
N ILE A 105 2.80 8.91 -3.32
CA ILE A 105 4.16 9.14 -3.82
C ILE A 105 4.52 8.14 -4.92
N VAL A 106 4.19 6.88 -4.74
CA VAL A 106 4.44 5.84 -5.76
C VAL A 106 3.60 6.09 -7.02
N LEU A 107 2.34 6.50 -6.86
CA LEU A 107 1.49 6.88 -7.99
C LEU A 107 2.09 8.05 -8.78
N GLU A 108 2.55 9.11 -8.11
CA GLU A 108 3.21 10.25 -8.76
C GLU A 108 4.46 9.81 -9.53
N TYR A 109 5.25 8.93 -8.95
CA TYR A 109 6.41 8.36 -9.64
C TYR A 109 6.01 7.65 -10.93
N TYR A 110 4.95 6.84 -10.90
CA TYR A 110 4.44 6.13 -12.07
C TYR A 110 3.92 7.08 -13.13
N LEU A 111 3.21 8.13 -12.73
CA LEU A 111 2.72 9.17 -13.65
C LEU A 111 3.87 9.93 -14.32
N ASP A 112 4.86 10.35 -13.56
CA ASP A 112 6.02 11.09 -14.05
C ASP A 112 6.88 10.27 -15.03
N HIS A 113 6.92 8.96 -14.84
CA HIS A 113 7.70 8.04 -15.68
C HIS A 113 6.87 7.35 -16.76
N HIS A 114 5.61 7.72 -16.92
CA HIS A 114 4.69 7.14 -17.90
C HIS A 114 4.61 5.60 -17.83
N LEU A 115 4.66 5.06 -16.62
CA LEU A 115 4.54 3.63 -16.38
C LEU A 115 3.07 3.19 -16.39
N LYS A 116 2.84 1.92 -16.65
CA LYS A 116 1.49 1.35 -16.60
C LYS A 116 0.97 1.31 -15.17
N ILE A 117 -0.21 1.88 -14.95
CA ILE A 117 -0.78 2.08 -13.61
C ILE A 117 -1.97 1.16 -13.40
N THR A 118 -1.82 0.26 -12.43
CA THR A 118 -2.91 -0.53 -11.86
C THR A 118 -2.79 -0.48 -10.33
N THR A 119 -3.87 -0.77 -9.62
CA THR A 119 -3.80 -0.89 -8.15
C THR A 119 -2.78 -1.95 -7.73
N PHE A 120 -2.67 -3.04 -8.47
CA PHE A 120 -1.71 -4.11 -8.20
C PHE A 120 -0.27 -3.66 -8.38
N ALA A 121 0.03 -2.89 -9.43
CA ALA A 121 1.37 -2.37 -9.69
C ALA A 121 1.84 -1.42 -8.59
N ILE A 122 0.97 -0.51 -8.16
CA ILE A 122 1.27 0.43 -7.08
C ILE A 122 1.45 -0.33 -5.76
N ALA A 123 0.52 -1.21 -5.42
CA ALA A 123 0.62 -2.01 -4.19
C ALA A 123 1.89 -2.87 -4.16
N ASP A 124 2.27 -3.50 -5.27
CA ASP A 124 3.49 -4.30 -5.38
C ASP A 124 4.74 -3.46 -5.13
N THR A 125 4.82 -2.27 -5.72
CA THR A 125 5.93 -1.35 -5.49
C THR A 125 6.00 -0.90 -4.03
N VAL A 126 4.88 -0.53 -3.43
CA VAL A 126 4.81 -0.15 -2.01
C VAL A 126 5.30 -1.29 -1.11
N LEU A 127 4.88 -2.51 -1.37
CA LEU A 127 5.33 -3.69 -0.61
C LEU A 127 6.84 -3.94 -0.77
N LYS A 128 7.37 -3.81 -1.98
CA LYS A 128 8.80 -3.94 -2.24
C LYS A 128 9.61 -2.87 -1.49
N GLU A 129 9.12 -1.65 -1.42
CA GLU A 129 9.77 -0.58 -0.67
C GLU A 129 9.76 -0.84 0.85
N HIS A 130 8.70 -1.46 1.38
CA HIS A 130 8.71 -1.95 2.77
C HIS A 130 9.82 -2.98 3.00
N MET A 131 9.90 -3.98 2.13
CA MET A 131 10.89 -5.06 2.26
C MET A 131 12.34 -4.59 2.11
N LYS A 132 12.56 -3.46 1.43
CA LYS A 132 13.85 -2.79 1.34
C LYS A 132 14.15 -1.87 2.53
N ASN A 133 13.24 -1.76 3.48
CA ASN A 133 13.33 -0.86 4.64
C ASN A 133 13.44 0.63 4.26
N HIS A 134 12.81 1.02 3.15
CA HIS A 134 12.77 2.41 2.70
C HIS A 134 11.60 3.19 3.30
N ILE A 135 10.68 2.51 3.98
CA ILE A 135 9.46 3.10 4.53
C ILE A 135 9.59 3.18 6.04
N GLN A 136 9.41 4.38 6.57
CA GLN A 136 9.47 4.61 7.99
C GLN A 136 8.21 4.08 8.69
N VAL A 137 8.42 3.23 9.67
CA VAL A 137 7.35 2.65 10.49
C VAL A 137 7.77 2.68 11.96
N VAL A 138 6.78 2.64 12.83
CA VAL A 138 6.98 2.55 14.27
C VAL A 138 6.03 1.48 14.84
N MET A 139 6.51 0.70 15.79
CA MET A 139 5.72 -0.33 16.45
C MET A 139 5.09 0.24 17.70
N LEU A 140 3.77 0.13 17.81
CA LEU A 140 2.98 0.71 18.89
C LEU A 140 2.02 -0.32 19.48
N SER A 141 1.75 -0.22 20.78
CA SER A 141 0.58 -0.91 21.34
C SER A 141 -0.70 -0.37 20.71
N THR A 142 -1.76 -1.16 20.70
CA THR A 142 -3.06 -0.74 20.14
C THR A 142 -3.53 0.60 20.71
N THR A 143 -3.38 0.78 22.03
CA THR A 143 -3.76 2.04 22.70
C THR A 143 -2.93 3.22 22.19
N MET A 144 -1.60 3.08 22.14
CA MET A 144 -0.72 4.15 21.66
C MET A 144 -0.94 4.43 20.18
N HIS A 145 -1.24 3.43 19.38
CA HIS A 145 -1.57 3.58 17.97
C HIS A 145 -2.85 4.40 17.79
N GLN A 146 -3.88 4.14 18.62
CA GLN A 146 -5.11 4.92 18.62
C GLN A 146 -4.88 6.38 19.03
N GLU A 147 -4.12 6.62 20.11
CA GLU A 147 -3.77 7.97 20.58
C GLU A 147 -3.03 8.79 19.51
N VAL A 148 -2.16 8.14 18.74
CA VAL A 148 -1.48 8.79 17.61
C VAL A 148 -2.45 9.15 16.50
N HIS A 149 -3.38 8.25 16.15
CA HIS A 149 -4.41 8.53 15.15
C HIS A 149 -5.37 9.65 15.59
N ASP A 150 -5.70 9.70 16.87
CA ASP A 150 -6.56 10.74 17.45
C ASP A 150 -5.81 12.06 17.68
N ARG A 151 -4.51 12.12 17.34
CA ARG A 151 -3.63 13.29 17.51
C ARG A 151 -3.42 13.73 18.95
N GLU A 152 -3.66 12.82 19.89
CA GLU A 152 -3.39 13.07 21.32
C GLU A 152 -1.88 12.96 21.63
N ILE A 153 -1.15 12.15 20.85
CA ILE A 153 0.28 11.93 20.97
C ILE A 153 0.94 12.11 19.62
N PHE A 154 2.10 12.75 19.60
CA PHE A 154 2.95 12.92 18.43
C PHE A 154 4.22 12.09 18.58
N ILE A 155 4.53 11.28 17.57
CA ILE A 155 5.75 10.50 17.53
C ILE A 155 6.87 11.34 16.92
N ASN A 156 7.97 11.43 17.63
CA ASN A 156 9.14 12.12 17.13
C ASN A 156 9.94 11.21 16.17
N VAL A 157 10.60 11.80 15.20
CA VAL A 157 11.39 11.07 14.18
C VAL A 157 12.43 10.13 14.81
N LYS A 158 12.95 10.47 15.99
CA LYS A 158 13.92 9.63 16.69
C LYS A 158 13.33 8.36 17.32
N GLN A 159 12.00 8.27 17.42
CA GLN A 159 11.30 7.12 17.98
C GLN A 159 10.90 6.09 16.90
N ALA A 160 10.94 6.51 15.66
CA ALA A 160 10.53 5.68 14.52
C ALA A 160 11.68 4.81 13.95
#